data_7a76f448f3a65275e05a2371ca184770
#
_entry.id   7a76f448f3a65275e05a2371ca184770
#
_cell.length_a   1.000
_cell.length_b   1.000
_cell.length_c   1.000
_cell.angle_alpha   90.00
_cell.angle_beta   90.00
_cell.angle_gamma   90.00
#
_symmetry.space_group_name_H-M   'P 1'
#
loop_
_entity.id
_entity.type
_entity.pdbx_description
1 polymer ?
#
loop_
_entity_poly.entity_id
_entity_poly.type
_entity_poly.pdbx_seq_one_letter_code
_entity_poly.pdbx_strand_id
1 'polypeptide(L)'
;MTNAGNGVAVVPELEVYGPQTWLDVSKDSINVREGGEGRFFVRLTEAPASNVVVTVSRAAGGDGLTVRTGATRTFKSSNWNVWQAVTLAAAPDANGENETATFRISAAGQEDRSVEAVALDDDLGANWASAAAGTTVSGTKAGLLAQLIDGIHDVAGNYGYVVWTNNPPGAFTLDLHAATAVSRIRLLNWDWVYRVHRYQIEGSLDGTNWMLVADASAEDHHGWDDWPVADVAVRYLRFTGLADSANSTVCLAEMEVFGARAAVRRASTAAKGTPVETEPFPVTVVTSDDGLEHTNGWAVVDGDTNTWWQGQSGAALGMLPWATMRRCS
;
A
#
# COMPACT_ATOMS: atom_id res chain seq x y z
N MET A 1 8.78 58.16 -20.53
CA MET A 1 10.12 58.79 -20.42
C MET A 1 10.62 59.02 -21.82
N THR A 2 10.85 60.26 -22.20
CA THR A 2 11.41 60.60 -23.49
C THR A 2 12.91 60.70 -23.35
N ASN A 3 13.65 59.89 -24.07
CA ASN A 3 15.10 60.02 -24.14
C ASN A 3 15.47 61.16 -25.10
N ALA A 4 16.15 62.21 -24.59
CA ALA A 4 16.59 63.34 -25.37
C ALA A 4 17.96 63.09 -26.00
N GLY A 5 18.01 62.37 -27.14
CA GLY A 5 19.29 62.39 -27.82
C GLY A 5 19.44 61.45 -29.04
N ASN A 6 18.97 60.26 -29.08
CA ASN A 6 19.25 59.37 -30.20
C ASN A 6 18.12 58.40 -30.56
N GLY A 7 16.92 58.57 -30.05
CA GLY A 7 15.78 57.76 -30.36
C GLY A 7 15.81 56.33 -29.75
N VAL A 8 16.74 56.07 -28.83
CA VAL A 8 16.82 54.76 -28.14
C VAL A 8 16.09 54.86 -26.81
N ALA A 9 15.07 54.05 -26.64
CA ALA A 9 14.41 53.89 -25.33
C ALA A 9 15.30 53.03 -24.44
N VAL A 10 15.71 53.53 -23.29
CA VAL A 10 16.43 52.77 -22.27
C VAL A 10 15.43 52.38 -21.21
N VAL A 11 15.22 51.08 -21.06
CA VAL A 11 14.45 50.51 -19.96
C VAL A 11 15.45 50.12 -18.87
N PRO A 12 15.48 50.83 -17.73
CA PRO A 12 16.48 50.59 -16.69
C PRO A 12 16.29 49.21 -16.00
N GLU A 13 15.08 48.72 -15.96
CA GLU A 13 14.74 47.42 -15.38
C GLU A 13 13.42 46.91 -15.95
N LEU A 14 13.33 45.60 -16.21
CA LEU A 14 12.12 44.93 -16.58
C LEU A 14 11.91 43.79 -15.57
N GLU A 15 10.94 43.91 -14.69
CA GLU A 15 10.51 42.88 -13.82
C GLU A 15 9.33 42.11 -14.47
N VAL A 16 9.46 40.83 -14.60
CA VAL A 16 8.39 39.93 -15.09
C VAL A 16 7.91 39.11 -13.94
N TYR A 17 6.70 39.38 -13.50
CA TYR A 17 6.03 38.56 -12.49
C TYR A 17 5.16 37.50 -13.20
N GLY A 18 5.45 36.21 -12.95
CA GLY A 18 4.57 35.13 -13.30
C GLY A 18 3.46 34.97 -12.25
N PRO A 19 2.47 34.10 -12.49
CA PRO A 19 1.52 33.75 -11.46
C PRO A 19 2.26 33.20 -10.24
N GLN A 20 2.04 33.83 -9.09
CA GLN A 20 2.66 33.40 -7.82
C GLN A 20 1.83 32.26 -7.26
N THR A 21 2.38 31.06 -7.20
CA THR A 21 1.74 29.92 -6.55
C THR A 21 2.06 29.95 -5.06
N TRP A 22 1.14 30.46 -4.26
CA TRP A 22 1.28 30.47 -2.80
C TRP A 22 0.66 29.22 -2.15
N LEU A 23 0.05 28.37 -2.96
CA LEU A 23 -0.62 27.15 -2.52
C LEU A 23 0.35 25.97 -2.58
N ASP A 24 0.58 25.36 -1.44
CA ASP A 24 1.46 24.20 -1.27
C ASP A 24 0.63 22.97 -0.87
N VAL A 25 0.97 21.83 -1.43
CA VAL A 25 0.37 20.51 -1.13
C VAL A 25 1.46 19.56 -0.67
N SER A 26 1.12 18.71 0.28
CA SER A 26 2.10 17.79 0.88
C SER A 26 2.56 16.68 -0.06
N LYS A 27 1.73 16.32 -1.04
CA LYS A 27 2.00 15.30 -2.07
C LYS A 27 1.23 15.62 -3.34
N ASP A 28 1.78 15.24 -4.47
CA ASP A 28 1.09 15.28 -5.77
C ASP A 28 0.28 13.99 -6.02
N SER A 29 0.50 12.93 -5.23
CA SER A 29 -0.20 11.65 -5.31
C SER A 29 -0.42 11.04 -3.92
N ILE A 30 -1.58 10.40 -3.71
CA ILE A 30 -1.94 9.73 -2.45
C ILE A 30 -2.64 8.41 -2.71
N ASN A 31 -2.29 7.41 -1.93
CA ASN A 31 -3.00 6.14 -1.88
C ASN A 31 -4.04 6.16 -0.74
N VAL A 32 -5.22 5.61 -1.03
CA VAL A 32 -6.33 5.43 -0.06
C VAL A 32 -6.80 4.00 -0.20
N ARG A 33 -6.72 3.20 0.86
CA ARG A 33 -7.24 1.83 0.82
C ARG A 33 -8.75 1.87 0.66
N GLU A 34 -9.33 0.97 -0.12
CA GLU A 34 -10.78 0.82 -0.23
C GLU A 34 -11.43 0.55 1.12
N GLY A 35 -12.64 1.10 1.31
CA GLY A 35 -13.32 1.12 2.60
C GLY A 35 -12.66 2.01 3.66
N GLY A 36 -11.55 2.69 3.33
CA GLY A 36 -10.74 3.47 4.26
C GLY A 36 -10.65 4.96 3.92
N GLU A 37 -9.75 5.63 4.60
CA GLU A 37 -9.45 7.05 4.47
C GLU A 37 -7.96 7.29 4.25
N GLY A 38 -7.65 8.35 3.51
CA GLY A 38 -6.29 8.87 3.35
C GLY A 38 -6.28 10.39 3.49
N ARG A 39 -5.11 10.96 3.80
CA ARG A 39 -4.96 12.40 4.01
C ARG A 39 -3.84 12.96 3.16
N PHE A 40 -4.08 14.12 2.62
CA PHE A 40 -3.05 15.04 2.19
C PHE A 40 -3.25 16.39 2.90
N PHE A 41 -2.26 17.23 2.81
CA PHE A 41 -2.28 18.48 3.54
C PHE A 41 -2.06 19.65 2.59
N VAL A 42 -2.67 20.79 2.94
CA VAL A 42 -2.53 22.04 2.20
C VAL A 42 -2.08 23.15 3.14
N ARG A 43 -1.28 24.09 2.63
CA ARG A 43 -0.91 25.33 3.31
C ARG A 43 -0.63 26.43 2.28
N LEU A 44 -0.39 27.61 2.75
CA LEU A 44 0.19 28.68 1.92
C LEU A 44 1.70 28.79 2.18
N THR A 45 2.45 29.29 1.20
CA THR A 45 3.89 29.53 1.32
C THR A 45 4.21 30.96 1.74
N GLU A 46 3.20 31.87 1.68
CA GLU A 46 3.31 33.26 2.07
C GLU A 46 2.10 33.71 2.90
N ALA A 47 2.32 34.71 3.77
CA ALA A 47 1.27 35.26 4.62
C ALA A 47 0.27 36.08 3.77
N PRO A 48 -1.01 35.76 3.76
CA PRO A 48 -1.99 36.48 2.98
C PRO A 48 -2.35 37.81 3.66
N ALA A 49 -2.58 38.86 2.85
CA ALA A 49 -3.07 40.14 3.34
C ALA A 49 -4.53 40.08 3.85
N SER A 50 -5.32 39.16 3.36
CA SER A 50 -6.70 38.85 3.78
C SER A 50 -6.92 37.33 3.84
N ASN A 51 -8.05 36.92 4.41
CA ASN A 51 -8.38 35.49 4.47
C ASN A 51 -8.44 34.87 3.06
N VAL A 52 -7.73 33.77 2.86
CA VAL A 52 -7.76 32.96 1.64
C VAL A 52 -8.56 31.69 1.91
N VAL A 53 -9.55 31.44 1.06
CA VAL A 53 -10.35 30.21 1.07
C VAL A 53 -9.80 29.29 -0.01
N VAL A 54 -9.31 28.12 0.41
CA VAL A 54 -8.87 27.03 -0.46
C VAL A 54 -10.00 26.04 -0.58
N THR A 55 -10.34 25.66 -1.80
CA THR A 55 -11.39 24.66 -2.11
C THR A 55 -10.76 23.44 -2.75
N VAL A 56 -11.18 22.27 -2.31
CA VAL A 56 -10.78 20.97 -2.87
C VAL A 56 -12.00 20.29 -3.46
N SER A 57 -11.90 19.88 -4.72
CA SER A 57 -12.97 19.19 -5.43
C SER A 57 -12.42 18.15 -6.39
N ARG A 58 -13.15 17.06 -6.62
CA ARG A 58 -12.80 16.10 -7.65
C ARG A 58 -12.94 16.75 -9.03
N ALA A 59 -11.89 16.68 -9.83
CA ALA A 59 -11.83 17.24 -11.16
C ALA A 59 -12.02 16.18 -12.26
N ALA A 60 -11.57 14.95 -12.02
CA ALA A 60 -11.64 13.85 -12.97
C ALA A 60 -11.57 12.49 -12.24
N GLY A 61 -11.76 11.41 -12.99
CA GLY A 61 -11.66 10.03 -12.52
C GLY A 61 -12.96 9.47 -11.96
N GLY A 62 -12.84 8.30 -11.33
CA GLY A 62 -13.96 7.56 -10.77
C GLY A 62 -14.66 8.24 -9.61
N ASP A 63 -15.84 7.78 -9.24
CA ASP A 63 -16.64 8.36 -8.16
C ASP A 63 -16.51 7.66 -6.81
N GLY A 64 -15.80 6.56 -6.77
CA GLY A 64 -15.46 5.85 -5.54
C GLY A 64 -14.59 6.67 -4.58
N LEU A 65 -13.76 7.60 -5.10
CA LEU A 65 -12.96 8.51 -4.30
C LEU A 65 -13.68 9.85 -4.06
N THR A 66 -13.84 10.24 -2.80
CA THR A 66 -14.57 11.46 -2.41
C THR A 66 -13.82 12.27 -1.35
N VAL A 67 -14.07 13.59 -1.28
CA VAL A 67 -13.58 14.42 -0.17
C VAL A 67 -14.51 14.25 1.02
N ARG A 68 -14.03 13.57 2.05
CA ARG A 68 -14.78 13.35 3.29
C ARG A 68 -14.76 14.57 4.22
N THR A 69 -13.57 15.16 4.42
CA THR A 69 -13.41 16.39 5.20
C THR A 69 -12.37 17.30 4.58
N GLY A 70 -12.50 18.61 4.81
CA GLY A 70 -11.52 19.56 4.32
C GLY A 70 -11.77 20.05 2.90
N ALA A 71 -12.96 19.83 2.34
CA ALA A 71 -13.34 20.39 1.05
C ALA A 71 -13.17 21.92 0.96
N THR A 72 -13.18 22.58 2.11
CA THR A 72 -12.88 24.01 2.24
C THR A 72 -11.96 24.24 3.43
N ARG A 73 -10.88 25.01 3.24
CA ARG A 73 -9.92 25.45 4.27
C ARG A 73 -9.73 26.96 4.19
N THR A 74 -9.66 27.60 5.36
CA THR A 74 -9.46 29.05 5.44
C THR A 74 -8.12 29.35 6.07
N PHE A 75 -7.28 30.07 5.33
CA PHE A 75 -5.98 30.54 5.78
C PHE A 75 -6.02 32.04 6.10
N LYS A 76 -5.35 32.40 7.17
CA LYS A 76 -5.22 33.74 7.72
C LYS A 76 -3.73 34.05 7.91
N SER A 77 -3.39 35.30 8.17
CA SER A 77 -2.03 35.69 8.51
C SER A 77 -1.44 34.98 9.74
N SER A 78 -2.29 34.37 10.59
CA SER A 78 -1.86 33.62 11.79
C SER A 78 -1.68 32.12 11.61
N ASN A 79 -2.16 31.52 10.50
CA ASN A 79 -2.11 30.08 10.26
C ASN A 79 -1.77 29.66 8.83
N TRP A 80 -1.31 30.61 8.01
CA TRP A 80 -1.05 30.39 6.58
C TRP A 80 -0.05 29.26 6.30
N ASN A 81 0.97 29.12 7.13
CA ASN A 81 2.04 28.12 7.00
C ASN A 81 1.77 26.81 7.77
N VAL A 82 0.59 26.69 8.39
CA VAL A 82 0.22 25.48 9.12
C VAL A 82 -0.47 24.53 8.16
N TRP A 83 0.05 23.31 8.05
CA TRP A 83 -0.57 22.25 7.28
C TRP A 83 -1.98 21.94 7.78
N GLN A 84 -2.97 22.01 6.91
CA GLN A 84 -4.36 21.67 7.19
C GLN A 84 -4.75 20.42 6.39
N ALA A 85 -5.26 19.41 7.09
CA ALA A 85 -5.60 18.14 6.49
C ALA A 85 -6.82 18.23 5.56
N VAL A 86 -6.74 17.53 4.44
CA VAL A 86 -7.86 17.14 3.59
C VAL A 86 -7.97 15.62 3.65
N THR A 87 -9.12 15.10 4.02
CA THR A 87 -9.35 13.66 4.10
C THR A 87 -10.16 13.20 2.91
N LEU A 88 -9.63 12.22 2.20
CA LEU A 88 -10.34 11.48 1.17
C LEU A 88 -10.86 10.17 1.75
N ALA A 89 -11.96 9.68 1.21
CA ALA A 89 -12.48 8.34 1.48
C ALA A 89 -12.61 7.59 0.15
N ALA A 90 -12.25 6.31 0.16
CA ALA A 90 -12.49 5.38 -0.94
C ALA A 90 -13.65 4.46 -0.58
N ALA A 91 -14.62 4.34 -1.48
CA ALA A 91 -15.71 3.40 -1.34
C ALA A 91 -15.20 1.97 -1.59
N PRO A 92 -15.68 0.96 -0.85
CA PRO A 92 -15.39 -0.43 -1.19
C PRO A 92 -16.15 -0.85 -2.44
N ASP A 93 -15.55 -1.70 -3.25
CA ASP A 93 -16.25 -2.39 -4.35
C ASP A 93 -15.92 -3.90 -4.35
N ALA A 94 -16.12 -4.62 -5.42
CA ALA A 94 -15.90 -6.07 -5.50
C ALA A 94 -15.11 -6.45 -6.76
N ASN A 95 -14.44 -5.48 -7.38
CA ASN A 95 -13.52 -5.75 -8.49
C ASN A 95 -12.08 -5.78 -7.98
N GLY A 96 -11.15 -6.37 -8.65
CA GLY A 96 -9.74 -6.47 -8.26
C GLY A 96 -8.87 -5.35 -8.86
N GLU A 97 -9.42 -4.16 -9.10
CA GLU A 97 -8.73 -3.09 -9.82
C GLU A 97 -8.69 -1.79 -9.00
N ASN A 98 -7.51 -1.17 -8.91
CA ASN A 98 -7.36 0.14 -8.31
C ASN A 98 -8.13 1.20 -9.12
N GLU A 99 -8.86 2.07 -8.44
CA GLU A 99 -9.52 3.22 -9.04
C GLU A 99 -8.69 4.49 -8.85
N THR A 100 -8.74 5.43 -9.83
CA THR A 100 -8.02 6.70 -9.73
C THR A 100 -8.95 7.89 -9.88
N ALA A 101 -8.62 8.98 -9.15
CA ALA A 101 -9.30 10.26 -9.30
C ALA A 101 -8.31 11.42 -9.11
N THR A 102 -8.55 12.52 -9.80
CA THR A 102 -7.78 13.75 -9.66
C THR A 102 -8.57 14.78 -8.86
N PHE A 103 -7.99 15.29 -7.80
CA PHE A 103 -8.54 16.37 -7.00
C PHE A 103 -7.85 17.69 -7.34
N ARG A 104 -8.66 18.70 -7.64
CA ARG A 104 -8.22 20.08 -7.86
C ARG A 104 -8.26 20.83 -6.55
N ILE A 105 -7.18 21.53 -6.26
CA ILE A 105 -7.04 22.43 -5.11
C ILE A 105 -6.93 23.85 -5.66
N SER A 106 -7.88 24.71 -5.35
CA SER A 106 -8.00 26.04 -5.92
C SER A 106 -8.21 27.10 -4.85
N ALA A 107 -7.70 28.30 -5.11
CA ALA A 107 -7.96 29.50 -4.33
C ALA A 107 -8.00 30.71 -5.25
N ALA A 108 -8.83 31.71 -4.90
CA ALA A 108 -8.99 32.90 -5.73
C ALA A 108 -7.65 33.64 -5.94
N GLY A 109 -7.29 33.90 -7.20
CA GLY A 109 -6.05 34.59 -7.57
C GLY A 109 -4.79 33.73 -7.47
N GLN A 110 -4.92 32.43 -7.26
CA GLN A 110 -3.82 31.48 -7.18
C GLN A 110 -3.85 30.53 -8.39
N GLU A 111 -2.69 29.99 -8.74
CA GLU A 111 -2.62 28.87 -9.65
C GLU A 111 -3.15 27.60 -8.93
N ASP A 112 -3.97 26.84 -9.64
CA ASP A 112 -4.50 25.59 -9.11
C ASP A 112 -3.40 24.53 -8.94
N ARG A 113 -3.55 23.72 -7.89
CA ARG A 113 -2.78 22.49 -7.71
C ARG A 113 -3.67 21.28 -7.92
N SER A 114 -3.05 20.13 -8.17
CA SER A 114 -3.76 18.87 -8.27
C SER A 114 -3.10 17.81 -7.41
N VAL A 115 -3.92 16.89 -6.92
CA VAL A 115 -3.49 15.66 -6.24
C VAL A 115 -4.18 14.51 -6.94
N GLU A 116 -3.39 13.55 -7.40
CA GLU A 116 -3.88 12.27 -7.89
C GLU A 116 -4.12 11.35 -6.70
N ALA A 117 -5.31 10.75 -6.62
CA ALA A 117 -5.64 9.77 -5.59
C ALA A 117 -5.88 8.41 -6.24
N VAL A 118 -5.33 7.37 -5.62
CA VAL A 118 -5.52 5.97 -6.01
C VAL A 118 -6.26 5.26 -4.89
N ALA A 119 -7.46 4.75 -5.17
CA ALA A 119 -8.12 3.78 -4.30
C ALA A 119 -7.40 2.44 -4.46
N LEU A 120 -6.77 1.97 -3.40
CA LEU A 120 -6.08 0.69 -3.40
C LEU A 120 -7.11 -0.41 -3.19
N ASP A 121 -7.31 -1.23 -4.21
CA ASP A 121 -8.14 -2.43 -4.15
C ASP A 121 -7.79 -3.33 -2.96
N ASP A 122 -8.78 -3.83 -2.23
CA ASP A 122 -8.59 -4.69 -1.06
C ASP A 122 -8.99 -6.16 -1.28
N ASP A 123 -9.42 -6.51 -2.49
CA ASP A 123 -9.75 -7.88 -2.91
C ASP A 123 -8.50 -8.70 -3.36
N LEU A 124 -7.31 -8.35 -2.86
CA LEU A 124 -6.03 -8.98 -3.20
C LEU A 124 -5.84 -10.39 -2.64
N GLY A 125 -6.86 -10.95 -2.01
CA GLY A 125 -6.79 -12.24 -1.33
C GLY A 125 -6.28 -12.15 0.11
N ALA A 126 -5.67 -13.22 0.61
CA ALA A 126 -5.30 -13.28 2.03
C ALA A 126 -4.17 -12.31 2.39
N ASN A 127 -4.42 -11.46 3.40
CA ASN A 127 -3.35 -10.73 4.08
C ASN A 127 -2.58 -11.68 5.01
N TRP A 128 -1.34 -12.00 4.64
CA TRP A 128 -0.48 -12.87 5.44
C TRP A 128 0.12 -12.17 6.66
N ALA A 129 0.19 -10.85 6.69
CA ALA A 129 0.57 -10.09 7.87
C ALA A 129 -0.63 -9.92 8.82
N SER A 130 -1.17 -11.02 9.33
CA SER A 130 -2.27 -10.99 10.31
C SER A 130 -2.10 -12.08 11.35
N ALA A 131 -2.61 -11.84 12.56
CA ALA A 131 -2.65 -12.85 13.62
C ALA A 131 -3.49 -14.06 13.22
N ALA A 132 -4.55 -13.86 12.43
CA ALA A 132 -5.39 -14.93 11.90
C ALA A 132 -4.62 -15.87 10.93
N ALA A 133 -3.66 -15.32 10.18
CA ALA A 133 -2.75 -16.09 9.34
C ALA A 133 -1.61 -16.78 10.13
N GLY A 134 -1.56 -16.61 11.44
CA GLY A 134 -0.53 -17.15 12.34
C GLY A 134 0.75 -16.32 12.39
N THR A 135 0.81 -15.14 11.75
CA THR A 135 1.98 -14.28 11.75
C THR A 135 2.26 -13.72 13.14
N THR A 136 3.53 -13.70 13.52
CA THR A 136 4.00 -13.09 14.75
C THR A 136 4.93 -11.92 14.48
N VAL A 137 4.92 -10.94 15.40
CA VAL A 137 5.76 -9.73 15.33
C VAL A 137 6.71 -9.70 16.50
N SER A 138 7.96 -9.41 16.24
CA SER A 138 9.00 -9.23 17.26
C SER A 138 9.82 -7.96 17.01
N GLY A 139 10.35 -7.32 18.03
CA GLY A 139 11.14 -6.10 17.90
C GLY A 139 11.27 -5.32 19.21
N THR A 140 11.68 -4.06 19.10
CA THR A 140 12.02 -3.23 20.27
C THR A 140 10.82 -2.72 21.09
N LYS A 141 9.59 -2.87 20.59
CA LYS A 141 8.33 -2.41 21.24
C LYS A 141 7.34 -3.56 21.44
N ALA A 142 7.79 -4.67 21.96
CA ALA A 142 7.06 -5.94 22.00
C ALA A 142 5.59 -5.85 22.49
N GLY A 143 5.24 -4.96 23.39
CA GLY A 143 3.88 -4.84 23.91
C GLY A 143 2.85 -4.17 22.99
N LEU A 144 3.30 -3.51 21.91
CA LEU A 144 2.44 -2.78 20.96
C LEU A 144 2.51 -3.35 19.54
N LEU A 145 3.46 -4.22 19.26
CA LEU A 145 3.75 -4.69 17.90
C LEU A 145 2.58 -5.43 17.26
N ALA A 146 1.69 -6.04 18.04
CA ALA A 146 0.50 -6.71 17.50
C ALA A 146 -0.44 -5.74 16.75
N GLN A 147 -0.37 -4.45 17.05
CA GLN A 147 -1.16 -3.41 16.35
C GLN A 147 -0.73 -3.22 14.90
N LEU A 148 0.47 -3.68 14.51
CA LEU A 148 0.94 -3.59 13.13
C LEU A 148 0.29 -4.60 12.17
N ILE A 149 -0.48 -5.54 12.70
CA ILE A 149 -1.09 -6.65 11.96
C ILE A 149 -2.50 -6.96 12.46
N ASP A 150 -3.17 -6.00 13.08
CA ASP A 150 -4.51 -6.21 13.69
C ASP A 150 -5.66 -5.86 12.73
N GLY A 151 -5.35 -5.29 11.57
CA GLY A 151 -6.31 -4.89 10.54
C GLY A 151 -7.03 -3.59 10.88
N ILE A 152 -6.55 -2.81 11.86
CA ILE A 152 -7.13 -1.51 12.23
C ILE A 152 -6.40 -0.41 11.46
N HIS A 153 -7.11 0.24 10.56
CA HIS A 153 -6.57 1.28 9.68
C HIS A 153 -6.85 2.71 10.18
N ASP A 154 -7.35 2.86 11.41
CA ASP A 154 -7.66 4.17 11.96
C ASP A 154 -6.40 4.85 12.51
N VAL A 155 -5.99 5.93 11.86
CA VAL A 155 -4.89 6.80 12.30
C VAL A 155 -5.40 8.02 13.09
N ALA A 156 -6.72 8.11 13.33
CA ALA A 156 -7.36 9.20 14.03
C ALA A 156 -7.23 9.01 15.55
N GLY A 157 -6.27 9.64 16.16
CA GLY A 157 -6.08 9.63 17.60
C GLY A 157 -4.79 8.95 18.06
N ASN A 158 -4.76 8.56 19.35
CA ASN A 158 -3.57 7.94 19.96
C ASN A 158 -3.60 6.40 19.95
N TYR A 159 -4.53 5.80 19.25
CA TYR A 159 -4.75 4.37 19.22
C TYR A 159 -4.47 3.84 17.82
N GLY A 160 -3.86 2.65 17.72
CA GLY A 160 -3.66 1.96 16.47
C GLY A 160 -2.35 2.30 15.74
N TYR A 161 -1.34 2.83 16.43
CA TYR A 161 -0.01 2.97 15.82
C TYR A 161 1.11 2.67 16.80
N VAL A 162 2.24 2.22 16.27
CA VAL A 162 3.46 1.92 17.02
C VAL A 162 4.49 3.01 16.80
N VAL A 163 5.08 3.51 17.88
CA VAL A 163 6.06 4.58 17.87
C VAL A 163 7.43 4.05 18.26
N TRP A 164 8.44 4.37 17.45
CA TRP A 164 9.85 4.13 17.79
C TRP A 164 10.62 5.45 17.85
N THR A 165 11.40 5.62 18.88
CA THR A 165 12.37 6.72 18.94
C THR A 165 13.64 6.29 18.22
N ASN A 166 14.19 7.17 17.39
CA ASN A 166 15.31 6.89 16.46
C ASN A 166 16.67 6.71 17.12
N ASN A 167 16.75 6.31 18.35
CA ASN A 167 18.06 6.02 18.90
C ASN A 167 18.01 4.78 19.80
N PRO A 168 18.27 3.61 19.27
CA PRO A 168 18.55 3.19 17.89
C PRO A 168 17.33 3.24 16.96
N PRO A 169 17.50 3.12 15.63
CA PRO A 169 16.39 3.09 14.69
C PRO A 169 15.35 2.03 15.09
N GLY A 170 14.05 2.38 14.98
CA GLY A 170 12.97 1.47 15.28
C GLY A 170 12.91 0.34 14.27
N ALA A 171 12.89 -0.89 14.75
CA ALA A 171 12.82 -2.05 13.88
C ALA A 171 11.89 -3.12 14.45
N PHE A 172 11.24 -3.85 13.57
CA PHE A 172 10.50 -5.06 13.90
C PHE A 172 10.66 -6.11 12.80
N THR A 173 10.38 -7.34 13.16
CA THR A 173 10.41 -8.48 12.24
C THR A 173 9.07 -9.21 12.32
N LEU A 174 8.44 -9.43 11.16
CA LEU A 174 7.34 -10.36 10.99
C LEU A 174 7.91 -11.76 10.72
N ASP A 175 7.42 -12.77 11.42
CA ASP A 175 7.57 -14.19 11.03
C ASP A 175 6.23 -14.64 10.44
N LEU A 176 6.19 -14.86 9.15
CA LEU A 176 5.03 -15.37 8.42
C LEU A 176 4.80 -16.87 8.68
N HIS A 177 5.66 -17.53 9.44
CA HIS A 177 5.69 -18.97 9.75
C HIS A 177 5.85 -19.92 8.56
N ALA A 178 5.68 -19.45 7.35
CA ALA A 178 5.88 -20.22 6.13
C ALA A 178 6.52 -19.36 5.04
N ALA A 179 7.26 -20.00 4.15
CA ALA A 179 7.76 -19.32 2.95
C ALA A 179 6.55 -18.86 2.11
N THR A 180 6.53 -17.57 1.83
CA THR A 180 5.49 -16.89 1.06
C THR A 180 6.16 -16.22 -0.14
N ALA A 181 5.68 -16.48 -1.34
CA ALA A 181 6.05 -15.70 -2.52
C ALA A 181 5.29 -14.36 -2.43
N VAL A 182 5.94 -13.36 -1.86
CA VAL A 182 5.35 -12.05 -1.64
C VAL A 182 5.32 -11.29 -2.96
N SER A 183 4.13 -10.87 -3.37
CA SER A 183 3.90 -10.06 -4.58
C SER A 183 3.59 -8.60 -4.27
N ARG A 184 3.17 -8.29 -3.03
CA ARG A 184 2.82 -6.93 -2.62
C ARG A 184 2.96 -6.75 -1.12
N ILE A 185 3.45 -5.59 -0.74
CA ILE A 185 3.50 -5.11 0.65
C ILE A 185 2.82 -3.75 0.71
N ARG A 186 1.93 -3.56 1.65
CA ARG A 186 1.34 -2.25 1.97
C ARG A 186 1.71 -1.84 3.38
N LEU A 187 1.90 -0.56 3.56
CA LEU A 187 2.30 0.01 4.83
C LEU A 187 1.48 1.28 5.09
N LEU A 188 0.82 1.35 6.25
CA LEU A 188 0.14 2.56 6.69
C LEU A 188 1.05 3.33 7.63
N ASN A 189 1.69 4.38 7.10
CA ASN A 189 2.41 5.35 7.90
C ASN A 189 1.43 6.23 8.66
N TRP A 190 1.70 6.48 9.96
CA TRP A 190 0.84 7.34 10.74
C TRP A 190 1.00 8.80 10.31
N ASP A 191 -0.10 9.44 9.91
CA ASP A 191 -0.12 10.79 9.33
C ASP A 191 -1.21 11.71 9.92
N TRP A 192 -1.67 11.45 11.14
CA TRP A 192 -2.73 12.23 11.78
C TRP A 192 -2.45 13.74 11.78
N VAL A 193 -1.21 14.14 12.08
CA VAL A 193 -0.65 15.45 11.79
C VAL A 193 0.38 15.26 10.67
N TYR A 194 0.57 16.26 9.79
CA TYR A 194 1.53 16.12 8.70
C TYR A 194 2.88 15.65 9.24
N ARG A 195 3.20 14.40 8.96
CA ARG A 195 4.43 13.72 9.36
C ARG A 195 4.85 12.79 8.23
N VAL A 196 6.13 12.80 7.92
CA VAL A 196 6.71 11.96 6.90
C VAL A 196 7.75 11.03 7.50
N HIS A 197 7.87 9.85 6.93
CA HIS A 197 8.73 8.77 7.40
C HIS A 197 9.63 8.30 6.28
N ARG A 198 10.83 7.79 6.65
CA ARG A 198 11.73 7.09 5.75
C ARG A 198 12.07 5.75 6.38
N TYR A 199 12.09 4.70 5.57
CA TYR A 199 12.27 3.34 6.06
C TYR A 199 12.81 2.41 4.96
N GLN A 200 13.15 1.19 5.36
CA GLN A 200 13.44 0.08 4.46
C GLN A 200 12.74 -1.18 4.94
N ILE A 201 12.40 -2.06 3.98
CA ILE A 201 11.85 -3.39 4.25
C ILE A 201 12.77 -4.41 3.60
N GLU A 202 13.22 -5.39 4.38
CA GLU A 202 14.06 -6.48 3.95
C GLU A 202 13.34 -7.81 4.14
N GLY A 203 13.58 -8.76 3.25
CA GLY A 203 13.03 -10.11 3.29
C GLY A 203 14.10 -11.16 3.54
N SER A 204 13.71 -12.28 4.20
CA SER A 204 14.58 -13.42 4.44
C SER A 204 13.80 -14.73 4.49
N LEU A 205 14.42 -15.83 4.07
CA LEU A 205 13.87 -17.19 4.27
C LEU A 205 14.30 -17.80 5.62
N ASP A 206 15.48 -17.46 6.11
CA ASP A 206 16.15 -18.11 7.23
C ASP A 206 16.32 -17.20 8.47
N GLY A 207 15.97 -15.90 8.34
CA GLY A 207 16.13 -14.90 9.39
C GLY A 207 17.57 -14.42 9.59
N THR A 208 18.51 -14.83 8.74
CA THR A 208 19.93 -14.48 8.81
C THR A 208 20.44 -13.78 7.56
N ASN A 209 20.04 -14.26 6.40
CA ASN A 209 20.37 -13.68 5.11
C ASN A 209 19.22 -12.78 4.64
N TRP A 210 19.47 -11.49 4.57
CA TRP A 210 18.47 -10.47 4.26
C TRP A 210 18.70 -9.84 2.89
N MET A 211 17.63 -9.58 2.18
CA MET A 211 17.63 -8.85 0.90
C MET A 211 16.67 -7.66 1.00
N LEU A 212 17.01 -6.55 0.37
CA LEU A 212 16.14 -5.39 0.28
C LEU A 212 14.92 -5.73 -0.60
N VAL A 213 13.73 -5.46 -0.08
CA VAL A 213 12.44 -5.71 -0.75
C VAL A 213 11.75 -4.41 -1.12
N ALA A 214 11.78 -3.42 -0.23
CA ALA A 214 11.27 -2.08 -0.49
C ALA A 214 12.19 -1.03 0.13
N ASP A 215 12.45 0.06 -0.60
CA ASP A 215 13.34 1.15 -0.17
C ASP A 215 12.63 2.50 -0.24
N ALA A 216 12.25 2.99 0.92
CA ALA A 216 11.67 4.30 1.16
C ALA A 216 12.69 5.25 1.84
N SER A 217 14.00 5.05 1.62
CA SER A 217 15.04 5.84 2.30
C SER A 217 15.32 7.20 1.67
N ALA A 218 15.04 7.35 0.38
CA ALA A 218 15.36 8.55 -0.39
C ALA A 218 14.26 9.61 -0.39
N GLU A 219 13.00 9.19 -0.22
CA GLU A 219 11.84 10.06 -0.33
C GLU A 219 11.01 10.07 0.96
N ASP A 220 10.17 11.07 1.09
CA ASP A 220 9.28 11.25 2.24
C ASP A 220 7.97 10.52 2.01
N HIS A 221 7.58 9.65 2.94
CA HIS A 221 6.39 8.82 2.89
C HIS A 221 5.41 9.17 4.00
N HIS A 222 4.11 9.21 3.70
CA HIS A 222 3.02 9.32 4.67
C HIS A 222 1.74 8.67 4.14
N GLY A 223 0.84 8.24 5.02
CA GLY A 223 -0.35 7.49 4.66
C GLY A 223 0.00 6.12 4.10
N TRP A 224 -0.80 5.61 3.18
CA TRP A 224 -0.58 4.30 2.59
C TRP A 224 0.54 4.32 1.54
N ASP A 225 1.52 3.46 1.73
CA ASP A 225 2.44 3.04 0.67
C ASP A 225 2.01 1.67 0.13
N ASP A 226 2.15 1.50 -1.17
CA ASP A 226 1.85 0.27 -1.89
C ASP A 226 3.06 -0.17 -2.71
N TRP A 227 3.71 -1.24 -2.27
CA TRP A 227 4.93 -1.76 -2.86
C TRP A 227 4.63 -3.04 -3.64
N PRO A 228 4.53 -3.01 -4.98
CA PRO A 228 4.58 -4.21 -5.78
C PRO A 228 5.97 -4.84 -5.66
N VAL A 229 5.99 -6.14 -5.38
CA VAL A 229 7.22 -6.92 -5.18
C VAL A 229 7.26 -8.03 -6.23
N ALA A 230 8.42 -8.27 -6.83
CA ALA A 230 8.58 -9.29 -7.85
C ALA A 230 8.68 -10.71 -7.21
N ASP A 231 7.56 -11.26 -6.76
CA ASP A 231 7.39 -12.65 -6.26
C ASP A 231 8.59 -13.17 -5.43
N VAL A 232 9.01 -12.37 -4.45
CA VAL A 232 10.14 -12.73 -3.60
C VAL A 232 9.70 -13.73 -2.55
N ALA A 233 10.32 -14.91 -2.54
CA ALA A 233 10.06 -15.93 -1.53
C ALA A 233 10.73 -15.54 -0.19
N VAL A 234 9.92 -15.24 0.82
CA VAL A 234 10.39 -14.90 2.17
C VAL A 234 9.55 -15.60 3.24
N ARG A 235 10.12 -15.85 4.39
CA ARG A 235 9.41 -16.20 5.62
C ARG A 235 9.41 -15.03 6.60
N TYR A 236 10.47 -14.25 6.60
CA TYR A 236 10.64 -13.12 7.49
C TYR A 236 10.65 -11.83 6.70
N LEU A 237 9.99 -10.79 7.23
CA LEU A 237 10.09 -9.42 6.74
C LEU A 237 10.57 -8.54 7.88
N ARG A 238 11.62 -7.75 7.66
CA ARG A 238 12.16 -6.81 8.63
C ARG A 238 11.93 -5.38 8.15
N PHE A 239 11.23 -4.62 8.96
CA PHE A 239 11.10 -3.17 8.79
C PHE A 239 12.19 -2.47 9.60
N THR A 240 12.80 -1.44 9.03
CA THR A 240 13.73 -0.55 9.70
C THR A 240 13.36 0.89 9.40
N GLY A 241 12.92 1.62 10.45
CA GLY A 241 12.62 3.06 10.34
C GLY A 241 13.92 3.87 10.38
N LEU A 242 14.10 4.78 9.41
CA LEU A 242 15.34 5.53 9.23
C LEU A 242 15.21 6.99 9.66
N ALA A 243 14.10 7.63 9.36
CA ALA A 243 13.87 9.05 9.68
C ALA A 243 12.38 9.39 9.80
N ASP A 244 12.12 10.51 10.47
CA ASP A 244 10.82 11.14 10.63
C ASP A 244 10.99 12.66 10.62
N SER A 245 10.01 13.40 10.12
CA SER A 245 10.09 14.85 9.96
C SER A 245 9.89 15.66 11.24
N ALA A 246 9.34 15.05 12.31
CA ALA A 246 8.91 15.83 13.48
C ALA A 246 9.87 15.76 14.67
N ASN A 247 10.28 14.56 15.08
CA ASN A 247 11.01 14.37 16.36
C ASN A 247 11.89 13.13 16.39
N SER A 248 12.36 12.67 15.27
CA SER A 248 13.18 11.46 15.17
C SER A 248 12.46 10.19 15.69
N THR A 249 11.15 10.12 15.49
CA THR A 249 10.33 8.94 15.81
C THR A 249 9.64 8.44 14.56
N VAL A 250 9.75 7.15 14.28
CA VAL A 250 8.95 6.52 13.22
C VAL A 250 7.64 6.03 13.81
N CYS A 251 6.53 6.32 13.16
CA CYS A 251 5.20 5.93 13.58
C CYS A 251 4.51 5.14 12.47
N LEU A 252 4.09 3.91 12.78
CA LEU A 252 3.48 3.01 11.84
C LEU A 252 2.17 2.48 12.41
N ALA A 253 1.12 2.40 11.58
CA ALA A 253 -0.19 1.93 12.01
C ALA A 253 -0.44 0.48 11.59
N GLU A 254 -0.15 0.11 10.35
CA GLU A 254 -0.45 -1.24 9.83
C GLU A 254 0.55 -1.67 8.78
N MET A 255 0.74 -2.98 8.63
CA MET A 255 1.46 -3.60 7.53
C MET A 255 0.64 -4.76 6.99
N GLU A 256 0.41 -4.76 5.67
CA GLU A 256 -0.27 -5.83 4.94
C GLU A 256 0.71 -6.52 3.99
N VAL A 257 0.59 -7.83 3.85
CA VAL A 257 1.47 -8.65 2.99
C VAL A 257 0.62 -9.61 2.17
N PHE A 258 0.71 -9.50 0.86
CA PHE A 258 -0.02 -10.32 -0.10
C PHE A 258 0.92 -11.16 -0.95
N GLY A 259 0.41 -12.30 -1.43
CA GLY A 259 1.18 -13.21 -2.24
C GLY A 259 0.72 -14.65 -2.10
N ALA A 260 1.45 -15.57 -2.71
CA ALA A 260 1.13 -16.98 -2.70
C ALA A 260 1.95 -17.74 -1.64
N ARG A 261 1.30 -18.60 -0.89
CA ARG A 261 1.97 -19.61 -0.05
C ARG A 261 2.00 -20.94 -0.77
N ALA A 262 3.14 -21.64 -0.69
CA ALA A 262 3.17 -23.05 -1.04
C ALA A 262 2.19 -23.79 -0.12
N ALA A 263 1.34 -24.62 -0.69
CA ALA A 263 0.45 -25.47 0.09
C ALA A 263 1.28 -26.31 1.08
N VAL A 264 1.10 -26.08 2.37
CA VAL A 264 1.74 -26.93 3.39
C VAL A 264 1.04 -28.26 3.35
N ARG A 265 1.67 -29.26 2.74
CA ARG A 265 1.24 -30.65 2.90
C ARG A 265 1.45 -31.02 4.36
N ARG A 266 0.38 -31.04 5.13
CA ARG A 266 0.42 -31.81 6.37
C ARG A 266 0.63 -33.26 5.95
N ALA A 267 1.77 -33.84 6.29
CA ALA A 267 1.92 -35.29 6.22
C ALA A 267 0.78 -35.86 7.06
N SER A 268 -0.20 -36.41 6.39
CA SER A 268 -1.28 -37.14 7.06
C SER A 268 -0.67 -38.42 7.65
N THR A 269 -0.58 -38.47 8.97
CA THR A 269 -0.39 -39.74 9.69
C THR A 269 -1.71 -40.52 9.79
N ALA A 270 -2.65 -40.27 8.88
CA ALA A 270 -3.90 -40.94 8.85
C ALA A 270 -3.65 -42.42 8.51
N ALA A 271 -4.15 -43.29 9.35
CA ALA A 271 -4.18 -44.70 9.10
C ALA A 271 -4.85 -44.97 7.73
N LYS A 272 -4.26 -45.91 7.00
CA LYS A 272 -4.71 -46.37 5.69
C LYS A 272 -6.23 -46.55 5.67
N GLY A 273 -6.96 -45.68 4.97
CA GLY A 273 -8.38 -45.89 4.71
C GLY A 273 -9.37 -44.78 5.00
N THR A 274 -8.94 -43.59 5.51
CA THR A 274 -9.85 -42.47 5.70
C THR A 274 -9.43 -41.30 4.75
N PRO A 275 -10.30 -40.87 3.83
CA PRO A 275 -10.04 -39.62 3.09
C PRO A 275 -9.94 -38.49 4.08
N VAL A 276 -8.84 -37.79 4.11
CA VAL A 276 -8.72 -36.50 4.82
C VAL A 276 -9.21 -35.47 3.87
N GLU A 277 -10.38 -34.93 4.13
CA GLU A 277 -10.89 -33.74 3.49
C GLU A 277 -9.97 -32.56 3.91
N THR A 278 -8.99 -32.27 3.08
CA THR A 278 -8.21 -31.03 3.21
C THR A 278 -9.00 -29.95 2.51
N GLU A 279 -9.41 -28.91 3.25
CA GLU A 279 -9.98 -27.70 2.67
C GLU A 279 -9.10 -27.25 1.48
N PRO A 280 -9.64 -27.18 0.28
CA PRO A 280 -8.86 -26.91 -0.89
C PRO A 280 -8.51 -25.41 -0.93
N PHE A 281 -7.21 -25.11 -1.03
CA PHE A 281 -6.86 -23.92 -1.80
C PHE A 281 -7.50 -24.07 -3.19
N PRO A 282 -7.95 -22.96 -3.82
CA PRO A 282 -8.60 -23.04 -5.12
C PRO A 282 -7.59 -23.43 -6.22
N VAL A 283 -7.19 -24.69 -6.21
CA VAL A 283 -6.54 -25.30 -7.37
C VAL A 283 -7.67 -25.71 -8.29
N THR A 284 -7.97 -24.88 -9.28
CA THR A 284 -8.88 -25.28 -10.35
C THR A 284 -8.16 -26.31 -11.20
N VAL A 285 -8.41 -27.59 -10.96
CA VAL A 285 -8.01 -28.64 -11.89
C VAL A 285 -9.04 -28.66 -13.02
N VAL A 286 -8.69 -28.05 -14.14
CA VAL A 286 -9.51 -28.17 -15.36
C VAL A 286 -9.21 -29.53 -15.98
N THR A 287 -10.13 -30.45 -15.80
CA THR A 287 -10.06 -31.78 -16.41
C THR A 287 -11.07 -31.82 -17.54
N SER A 288 -10.57 -32.05 -18.74
CA SER A 288 -11.27 -32.36 -19.97
C SER A 288 -11.96 -31.21 -20.74
N ASP A 289 -12.04 -31.43 -21.99
CA ASP A 289 -12.70 -30.68 -23.04
C ASP A 289 -14.21 -31.04 -23.21
N ASP A 290 -14.72 -32.02 -22.45
CA ASP A 290 -16.11 -32.45 -22.48
C ASP A 290 -17.03 -31.81 -21.42
N GLY A 291 -16.47 -30.99 -20.53
CA GLY A 291 -17.23 -30.28 -19.50
C GLY A 291 -17.78 -31.15 -18.36
N LEU A 292 -17.35 -32.42 -18.27
CA LEU A 292 -17.77 -33.35 -17.20
C LEU A 292 -16.75 -33.32 -16.05
N GLU A 293 -17.24 -33.27 -14.82
CA GLU A 293 -16.38 -33.43 -13.63
C GLU A 293 -15.86 -34.87 -13.51
N HIS A 294 -14.55 -35.01 -13.53
CA HIS A 294 -13.89 -36.30 -13.26
C HIS A 294 -13.61 -36.43 -11.78
N THR A 295 -14.14 -37.47 -11.16
CA THR A 295 -14.12 -37.70 -9.71
C THR A 295 -12.72 -37.81 -9.08
N ASN A 296 -11.68 -38.03 -9.88
CA ASN A 296 -10.29 -38.19 -9.44
C ASN A 296 -9.34 -37.07 -9.91
N GLY A 297 -9.87 -35.95 -10.39
CA GLY A 297 -9.03 -34.84 -10.88
C GLY A 297 -8.04 -34.30 -9.84
N TRP A 298 -8.38 -34.31 -8.55
CA TRP A 298 -7.53 -33.90 -7.45
C TRP A 298 -6.31 -34.86 -7.24
N ALA A 299 -6.37 -36.12 -7.67
CA ALA A 299 -5.24 -37.05 -7.56
C ALA A 299 -3.98 -36.58 -8.28
N VAL A 300 -4.12 -35.68 -9.24
CA VAL A 300 -2.98 -35.10 -9.97
C VAL A 300 -2.15 -34.15 -9.07
N VAL A 301 -2.75 -33.58 -8.04
CA VAL A 301 -2.16 -32.56 -7.16
C VAL A 301 -2.02 -33.01 -5.70
N ASP A 302 -2.47 -34.20 -5.34
CA ASP A 302 -2.42 -34.71 -3.96
C ASP A 302 -1.02 -35.18 -3.52
N GLY A 303 -0.12 -35.39 -4.48
CA GLY A 303 1.26 -35.82 -4.29
C GLY A 303 1.42 -37.25 -3.76
N ASP A 304 0.39 -38.02 -3.65
CA ASP A 304 0.48 -39.46 -3.37
C ASP A 304 0.82 -40.19 -4.67
N THR A 305 1.95 -40.87 -4.71
CA THR A 305 2.36 -41.65 -5.88
C THR A 305 1.55 -42.91 -6.08
N ASN A 306 0.68 -43.28 -5.13
CA ASN A 306 -0.23 -44.42 -5.19
C ASN A 306 -1.64 -44.04 -5.66
N THR A 307 -1.93 -42.74 -5.76
CA THR A 307 -3.12 -42.22 -6.38
C THR A 307 -2.86 -41.89 -7.85
N TRP A 308 -3.83 -42.06 -8.69
CA TRP A 308 -3.69 -41.80 -10.12
C TRP A 308 -5.02 -41.31 -10.70
N TRP A 309 -4.90 -40.41 -11.67
CA TRP A 309 -6.03 -39.94 -12.44
C TRP A 309 -6.06 -40.63 -13.80
N GLN A 310 -7.21 -41.12 -14.18
CA GLN A 310 -7.43 -41.70 -15.49
C GLN A 310 -8.41 -40.82 -16.29
N GLY A 311 -7.87 -40.07 -17.23
CA GLY A 311 -8.65 -39.33 -18.21
C GLY A 311 -9.18 -40.26 -19.32
N GLN A 312 -10.26 -39.85 -19.94
CA GLN A 312 -10.70 -40.51 -21.17
C GLN A 312 -9.72 -40.20 -22.32
N SER A 313 -9.72 -41.03 -23.34
CA SER A 313 -8.88 -40.90 -24.51
C SER A 313 -9.19 -39.53 -25.20
N GLY A 314 -8.23 -38.64 -25.21
CA GLY A 314 -8.37 -37.28 -25.74
C GLY A 314 -8.40 -36.15 -24.72
N ALA A 315 -8.51 -36.43 -23.42
CA ALA A 315 -8.49 -35.41 -22.37
C ALA A 315 -7.08 -34.79 -22.24
N ALA A 316 -6.99 -33.47 -22.26
CA ALA A 316 -5.74 -32.75 -22.03
C ALA A 316 -5.64 -32.36 -20.56
N LEU A 317 -4.50 -32.67 -19.93
CA LEU A 317 -4.17 -32.10 -18.62
C LEU A 317 -3.74 -30.65 -18.83
N GLY A 318 -4.45 -29.73 -18.17
CA GLY A 318 -3.97 -28.34 -18.06
C GLY A 318 -2.61 -28.31 -17.39
N MET A 319 -1.63 -27.62 -17.99
CA MET A 319 -0.32 -27.44 -17.38
C MET A 319 -0.44 -26.49 -16.20
N LEU A 320 -0.34 -27.02 -14.98
CA LEU A 320 0.02 -26.21 -13.82
C LEU A 320 1.55 -26.11 -13.79
N PRO A 321 2.11 -24.93 -13.58
CA PRO A 321 3.58 -24.72 -13.66
C PRO A 321 4.40 -25.54 -12.66
N TRP A 322 3.78 -26.32 -11.79
CA TRP A 322 4.42 -27.06 -10.70
C TRP A 322 4.17 -28.60 -10.76
N ALA A 323 3.39 -29.06 -11.70
CA ALA A 323 3.14 -30.48 -11.80
C ALA A 323 4.22 -31.17 -12.64
N THR A 324 5.00 -32.03 -12.02
CA THR A 324 5.83 -32.98 -12.78
C THR A 324 4.89 -33.97 -13.44
N MET A 325 4.58 -33.79 -14.73
CA MET A 325 3.78 -34.74 -15.47
C MET A 325 4.47 -36.08 -15.49
N ARG A 326 3.92 -37.07 -14.82
CA ARG A 326 4.25 -38.47 -15.12
C ARG A 326 3.27 -38.98 -16.16
N ARG A 327 3.78 -39.47 -17.29
CA ARG A 327 2.96 -40.20 -18.26
C ARG A 327 2.50 -41.47 -17.59
N CYS A 328 1.20 -41.65 -17.53
CA CYS A 328 0.65 -42.99 -17.29
C CYS A 328 0.73 -43.77 -18.61
N SER A 329 1.40 -44.89 -18.59
CA SER A 329 1.45 -45.86 -19.70
C SER A 329 0.24 -46.80 -19.62
#